data_4f4b5854720d5c696b348433586288a4
#
_entry.id   4f4b5854720d5c696b348433586288a4
#
_cell.length_a   1.000
_cell.length_b   1.000
_cell.length_c   1.000
_cell.angle_alpha   90.00
_cell.angle_beta   90.00
_cell.angle_gamma   90.00
#
_symmetry.space_group_name_H-M   'P 1'
#
loop_
_entity.id
_entity.type
_entity.pdbx_description
1 polymer ?
#
loop_
_entity_poly.entity_id
_entity_poly.type
_entity_poly.pdbx_seq_one_letter_code
_entity_poly.pdbx_strand_id
1 'polypeptide(L)'
;LISRRLARPILDLLEATSAMRRGDLNYRIQDRRNDEIGGLIEAYNTMAHGMLEKDQVEQVLKRFVSPSVAHNMMADLDQVQLGGRDVQATVVFADIVGFTRLSETLAPDAIAEMLNVYFDAITTATTFYRGTIDKYMGDCAMIVFGVPEKDDEHLFHGLCCAVMIQRMVERLNEFRRARGHTTVEFRIGINSGAMLAGNLGSRERMQYTVVGDTVNLASRLSNMAGGNEIIAAAPLLTNPNIASRVRATEYGAMRIRGKAEPVSTFRIDGVHALSETLMEQRIAQFLAKLNTESQRA
;
A
#
# COMPACT_ATOMS: atom_id res chain seq x y z
N LEU A 1 -16.90 -56.24 10.17
CA LEU A 1 -17.94 -55.32 9.65
C LEU A 1 -18.10 -54.09 10.53
N ILE A 2 -18.08 -54.21 11.85
CA ILE A 2 -18.18 -53.06 12.82
C ILE A 2 -17.00 -52.11 12.67
N SER A 3 -15.77 -52.64 12.47
CA SER A 3 -14.55 -51.85 12.34
C SER A 3 -14.58 -50.85 11.13
N ARG A 4 -15.13 -51.25 9.98
CA ARG A 4 -15.20 -50.37 8.80
C ARG A 4 -16.25 -49.25 8.93
N ARG A 5 -17.35 -49.50 9.65
CA ARG A 5 -18.40 -48.47 9.86
C ARG A 5 -18.00 -47.37 10.84
N LEU A 6 -17.07 -47.66 11.75
CA LEU A 6 -16.59 -46.71 12.73
C LEU A 6 -15.20 -46.10 12.34
N ALA A 7 -14.27 -46.96 11.89
CA ALA A 7 -12.90 -46.53 11.63
C ALA A 7 -12.78 -45.57 10.42
N ARG A 8 -13.52 -45.84 9.32
CA ARG A 8 -13.43 -45.05 8.10
C ARG A 8 -13.84 -43.58 8.31
N PRO A 9 -15.01 -43.26 8.88
CA PRO A 9 -15.39 -41.86 9.15
C PRO A 9 -14.45 -41.14 10.11
N ILE A 10 -13.86 -41.87 11.08
CA ILE A 10 -12.86 -41.28 11.98
C ILE A 10 -11.57 -40.92 11.21
N LEU A 11 -11.15 -41.76 10.27
CA LEU A 11 -10.01 -41.47 9.39
C LEU A 11 -10.32 -40.31 8.45
N ASP A 12 -11.54 -40.22 7.91
CA ASP A 12 -11.99 -39.09 7.08
C ASP A 12 -12.00 -37.80 7.88
N LEU A 13 -12.42 -37.80 9.15
CA LEU A 13 -12.31 -36.63 10.06
C LEU A 13 -10.86 -36.27 10.36
N LEU A 14 -9.97 -37.25 10.53
CA LEU A 14 -8.54 -36.99 10.73
C LEU A 14 -7.90 -36.36 9.48
N GLU A 15 -8.25 -36.87 8.29
CA GLU A 15 -7.78 -36.28 7.04
C GLU A 15 -8.32 -34.85 6.84
N ALA A 16 -9.61 -34.66 7.11
CA ALA A 16 -10.27 -33.37 7.04
C ALA A 16 -9.63 -32.31 7.97
N THR A 17 -9.36 -32.68 9.23
CA THR A 17 -8.66 -31.80 10.16
C THR A 17 -7.22 -31.53 9.72
N SER A 18 -6.56 -32.51 9.09
CA SER A 18 -5.23 -32.35 8.53
C SER A 18 -5.22 -31.43 7.30
N ALA A 19 -6.24 -31.51 6.43
CA ALA A 19 -6.45 -30.60 5.30
C ALA A 19 -6.67 -29.16 5.80
N MET A 20 -7.52 -28.96 6.79
CA MET A 20 -7.74 -27.66 7.42
C MET A 20 -6.44 -27.07 7.99
N ARG A 21 -5.61 -27.87 8.66
CA ARG A 21 -4.31 -27.44 9.19
C ARG A 21 -3.32 -27.02 8.09
N ARG A 22 -3.44 -27.58 6.88
CA ARG A 22 -2.66 -27.18 5.70
C ARG A 22 -3.24 -25.97 4.97
N GLY A 23 -4.36 -25.41 5.44
CA GLY A 23 -5.04 -24.27 4.83
C GLY A 23 -6.07 -24.63 3.76
N ASP A 24 -6.35 -25.92 3.53
CA ASP A 24 -7.44 -26.34 2.64
C ASP A 24 -8.78 -26.29 3.37
N LEU A 25 -9.35 -25.09 3.37
CA LEU A 25 -10.66 -24.83 3.98
C LEU A 25 -11.85 -25.26 3.10
N ASN A 26 -11.59 -25.74 1.89
CA ASN A 26 -12.64 -26.24 0.98
C ASN A 26 -12.95 -27.72 1.19
N TYR A 27 -12.08 -28.46 1.89
CA TYR A 27 -12.30 -29.87 2.15
C TYR A 27 -13.59 -30.10 2.95
N ARG A 28 -14.47 -30.95 2.45
CA ARG A 28 -15.75 -31.31 3.09
C ARG A 28 -15.90 -32.80 3.15
N ILE A 29 -16.40 -33.29 4.29
CA ILE A 29 -16.76 -34.72 4.45
C ILE A 29 -18.19 -34.85 3.96
N GLN A 30 -18.39 -35.73 2.95
CA GLN A 30 -19.70 -35.93 2.30
C GLN A 30 -20.53 -37.04 2.93
N ASP A 31 -19.97 -37.83 3.87
CA ASP A 31 -20.69 -38.91 4.54
C ASP A 31 -21.85 -38.35 5.38
N ARG A 32 -23.07 -38.81 5.10
CA ARG A 32 -24.29 -38.42 5.81
C ARG A 32 -24.75 -39.53 6.72
N ARG A 33 -24.79 -39.27 8.00
CA ARG A 33 -25.13 -40.24 9.04
C ARG A 33 -26.07 -39.60 10.07
N ASN A 34 -26.88 -40.46 10.71
CA ASN A 34 -27.79 -40.03 11.77
C ASN A 34 -27.34 -40.61 13.13
N ASP A 35 -26.03 -40.61 13.39
CA ASP A 35 -25.42 -41.03 14.64
C ASP A 35 -24.46 -39.94 15.15
N GLU A 36 -23.77 -40.18 16.26
CA GLU A 36 -22.83 -39.23 16.91
C GLU A 36 -21.68 -38.85 15.98
N ILE A 37 -21.27 -39.78 15.10
CA ILE A 37 -20.24 -39.47 14.07
C ILE A 37 -20.79 -38.52 13.03
N GLY A 38 -22.08 -38.66 12.65
CA GLY A 38 -22.75 -37.69 11.78
C GLY A 38 -22.76 -36.28 12.37
N GLY A 39 -23.03 -36.17 13.67
CA GLY A 39 -22.94 -34.89 14.40
C GLY A 39 -21.54 -34.28 14.38
N LEU A 40 -20.48 -35.10 14.52
CA LEU A 40 -19.09 -34.63 14.41
C LEU A 40 -18.74 -34.15 13.00
N ILE A 41 -19.20 -34.83 11.95
CA ILE A 41 -19.01 -34.47 10.56
C ILE A 41 -19.70 -33.12 10.26
N GLU A 42 -20.94 -32.97 10.73
CA GLU A 42 -21.68 -31.69 10.56
C GLU A 42 -20.99 -30.54 11.27
N ALA A 43 -20.55 -30.74 12.51
CA ALA A 43 -19.81 -29.77 13.29
C ALA A 43 -18.50 -29.35 12.58
N TYR A 44 -17.72 -30.32 12.06
CA TYR A 44 -16.53 -30.08 11.27
C TYR A 44 -16.84 -29.23 10.02
N ASN A 45 -17.82 -29.63 9.22
CA ASN A 45 -18.20 -28.96 7.99
C ASN A 45 -18.66 -27.50 8.25
N THR A 46 -19.43 -27.32 9.34
CA THR A 46 -19.86 -25.97 9.78
C THR A 46 -18.68 -25.10 10.19
N MET A 47 -17.74 -25.65 10.96
CA MET A 47 -16.52 -24.94 11.36
C MET A 47 -15.65 -24.58 10.14
N ALA A 48 -15.44 -25.53 9.21
CA ALA A 48 -14.68 -25.29 7.98
C ALA A 48 -15.33 -24.22 7.10
N HIS A 49 -16.68 -24.17 7.06
CA HIS A 49 -17.41 -23.12 6.35
C HIS A 49 -17.19 -21.74 6.99
N GLY A 50 -17.36 -21.63 8.30
CA GLY A 50 -17.12 -20.37 9.02
C GLY A 50 -15.68 -19.86 8.91
N MET A 51 -14.69 -20.77 8.90
CA MET A 51 -13.29 -20.41 8.67
C MET A 51 -13.05 -19.89 7.23
N LEU A 52 -13.68 -20.53 6.23
CA LEU A 52 -13.59 -20.08 4.84
C LEU A 52 -14.23 -18.70 4.65
N GLU A 53 -15.42 -18.47 5.22
CA GLU A 53 -16.06 -17.15 5.18
C GLU A 53 -15.20 -16.08 5.84
N LYS A 54 -14.61 -16.39 7.00
CA LYS A 54 -13.69 -15.47 7.68
C LYS A 54 -12.48 -15.13 6.80
N ASP A 55 -11.85 -16.15 6.17
CA ASP A 55 -10.71 -15.95 5.27
C ASP A 55 -11.09 -15.08 4.06
N GLN A 56 -12.25 -15.33 3.46
CA GLN A 56 -12.77 -14.51 2.35
C GLN A 56 -13.01 -13.06 2.75
N VAL A 57 -13.61 -12.82 3.90
CA VAL A 57 -13.81 -11.45 4.44
C VAL A 57 -12.46 -10.77 4.68
N GLU A 58 -11.50 -11.50 5.25
CA GLU A 58 -10.14 -10.98 5.46
C GLU A 58 -9.44 -10.60 4.15
N GLN A 59 -9.54 -11.44 3.12
CA GLN A 59 -8.96 -11.16 1.81
C GLN A 59 -9.61 -9.95 1.13
N VAL A 60 -10.93 -9.79 1.28
CA VAL A 60 -11.65 -8.61 0.78
C VAL A 60 -11.21 -7.36 1.56
N LEU A 61 -11.14 -7.44 2.89
CA LEU A 61 -10.71 -6.32 3.74
C LEU A 61 -9.31 -5.82 3.37
N LYS A 62 -8.36 -6.72 3.10
CA LYS A 62 -7.00 -6.40 2.65
C LYS A 62 -6.93 -5.65 1.32
N ARG A 63 -8.02 -5.62 0.52
CA ARG A 63 -8.10 -4.82 -0.71
C ARG A 63 -8.55 -3.38 -0.44
N PHE A 64 -9.27 -3.13 0.66
CA PHE A 64 -9.79 -1.82 1.02
C PHE A 64 -8.96 -1.14 2.12
N VAL A 65 -8.22 -1.92 2.90
CA VAL A 65 -7.34 -1.44 3.96
C VAL A 65 -5.95 -2.01 3.72
N SER A 66 -4.92 -1.22 3.97
CA SER A 66 -3.54 -1.73 3.79
C SER A 66 -3.30 -2.98 4.65
N PRO A 67 -2.52 -3.97 4.16
CA PRO A 67 -2.30 -5.24 4.86
C PRO A 67 -1.80 -5.08 6.30
N SER A 68 -0.93 -4.11 6.56
CA SER A 68 -0.39 -3.81 7.89
C SER A 68 -1.47 -3.26 8.85
N VAL A 69 -2.35 -2.38 8.36
CA VAL A 69 -3.48 -1.86 9.14
C VAL A 69 -4.50 -2.97 9.40
N ALA A 70 -4.84 -3.77 8.38
CA ALA A 70 -5.75 -4.90 8.53
C ALA A 70 -5.21 -5.93 9.55
N HIS A 71 -3.91 -6.25 9.50
CA HIS A 71 -3.27 -7.16 10.45
C HIS A 71 -3.38 -6.65 11.89
N ASN A 72 -3.06 -5.38 12.13
CA ASN A 72 -3.13 -4.79 13.47
C ASN A 72 -4.57 -4.71 13.99
N MET A 73 -5.55 -4.40 13.14
CA MET A 73 -6.97 -4.41 13.52
C MET A 73 -7.46 -5.81 13.90
N MET A 74 -7.00 -6.84 13.18
CA MET A 74 -7.41 -8.22 13.44
C MET A 74 -6.69 -8.86 14.63
N ALA A 75 -5.48 -8.39 14.95
CA ALA A 75 -4.75 -8.87 16.12
C ALA A 75 -5.42 -8.48 17.45
N ASP A 76 -6.13 -7.35 17.48
CA ASP A 76 -6.83 -6.88 18.68
C ASP A 76 -8.09 -6.08 18.29
N LEU A 77 -9.18 -6.81 18.05
CA LEU A 77 -10.48 -6.22 17.64
C LEU A 77 -11.07 -5.32 18.74
N ASP A 78 -10.76 -5.56 20.00
CA ASP A 78 -11.27 -4.77 21.14
C ASP A 78 -10.54 -3.41 21.23
N GLN A 79 -9.35 -3.27 20.66
CA GLN A 79 -8.60 -2.02 20.63
C GLN A 79 -8.90 -1.15 19.39
N VAL A 80 -9.79 -1.57 18.48
CA VAL A 80 -10.23 -0.73 17.36
C VAL A 80 -11.15 0.39 17.90
N GLN A 81 -10.52 1.38 18.54
CA GLN A 81 -11.20 2.56 19.08
C GLN A 81 -10.69 3.82 18.41
N LEU A 82 -11.51 4.87 18.45
CA LEU A 82 -11.08 6.22 18.05
C LEU A 82 -9.94 6.69 18.94
N GLY A 83 -8.90 7.23 18.31
CA GLY A 83 -7.75 7.77 18.99
C GLY A 83 -6.49 7.67 18.15
N GLY A 84 -5.43 8.28 18.63
CA GLY A 84 -4.13 8.27 17.94
C GLY A 84 -3.01 8.47 18.94
N ARG A 85 -1.80 8.25 18.48
CA ARG A 85 -0.56 8.47 19.23
C ARG A 85 0.40 9.34 18.42
N ASP A 86 1.23 10.11 19.12
CA ASP A 86 2.31 10.84 18.48
C ASP A 86 3.39 9.86 17.99
N VAL A 87 3.77 10.03 16.75
CA VAL A 87 4.77 9.19 16.08
C VAL A 87 5.73 10.06 15.28
N GLN A 88 6.95 9.56 15.07
CA GLN A 88 7.85 10.06 14.05
C GLN A 88 7.67 9.20 12.80
N ALA A 89 7.26 9.81 11.70
CA ALA A 89 6.95 9.11 10.47
C ALA A 89 7.27 9.98 9.24
N THR A 90 7.27 9.37 8.06
CA THR A 90 7.47 10.06 6.78
C THR A 90 6.21 9.94 5.94
N VAL A 91 5.78 11.04 5.32
CA VAL A 91 4.65 11.10 4.41
C VAL A 91 5.11 11.51 3.02
N VAL A 92 4.61 10.79 2.03
CA VAL A 92 4.81 11.06 0.61
C VAL A 92 3.45 11.28 -0.05
N PHE A 93 3.33 12.38 -0.78
CA PHE A 93 2.20 12.64 -1.69
C PHE A 93 2.71 12.53 -3.12
N ALA A 94 2.06 11.69 -3.91
CA ALA A 94 2.32 11.54 -5.34
C ALA A 94 1.04 11.88 -6.11
N ASP A 95 1.07 12.92 -6.92
CA ASP A 95 -0.08 13.56 -7.54
C ASP A 95 0.14 13.74 -9.05
N ILE A 96 -0.90 13.56 -9.87
CA ILE A 96 -0.80 13.70 -11.33
C ILE A 96 -0.87 15.16 -11.73
N VAL A 97 0.09 15.61 -12.54
CA VAL A 97 0.11 16.98 -13.05
C VAL A 97 -1.01 17.20 -14.05
N GLY A 98 -1.85 18.19 -13.79
CA GLY A 98 -2.91 18.62 -14.71
C GLY A 98 -4.07 17.62 -14.87
N PHE A 99 -4.29 16.74 -13.90
CA PHE A 99 -5.33 15.70 -13.96
C PHE A 99 -6.74 16.27 -14.20
N THR A 100 -7.10 17.38 -13.59
CA THR A 100 -8.41 18.01 -13.81
C THR A 100 -8.68 18.26 -15.30
N ARG A 101 -7.70 18.84 -16.01
CA ARG A 101 -7.80 19.06 -17.45
C ARG A 101 -7.81 17.76 -18.24
N LEU A 102 -7.02 16.79 -17.82
CA LEU A 102 -6.95 15.48 -18.47
C LEU A 102 -8.30 14.73 -18.35
N SER A 103 -8.91 14.79 -17.18
CA SER A 103 -10.20 14.13 -16.90
C SER A 103 -11.38 14.71 -17.67
N GLU A 104 -11.29 15.95 -18.16
CA GLU A 104 -12.28 16.56 -19.03
C GLU A 104 -12.21 16.02 -20.49
N THR A 105 -11.07 15.46 -20.89
CA THR A 105 -10.81 15.03 -22.28
C THR A 105 -10.93 13.53 -22.50
N LEU A 106 -10.83 12.72 -21.46
CA LEU A 106 -10.85 11.25 -21.53
C LEU A 106 -12.22 10.70 -21.14
N ALA A 107 -12.60 9.57 -21.73
CA ALA A 107 -13.75 8.81 -21.27
C ALA A 107 -13.52 8.24 -19.86
N PRO A 108 -14.57 8.11 -19.01
CA PRO A 108 -14.45 7.64 -17.64
C PRO A 108 -13.73 6.30 -17.50
N ASP A 109 -13.99 5.35 -18.38
CA ASP A 109 -13.33 4.02 -18.35
C ASP A 109 -11.85 4.12 -18.64
N ALA A 110 -11.42 5.00 -19.56
CA ALA A 110 -10.02 5.25 -19.88
C ALA A 110 -9.30 5.94 -18.71
N ILE A 111 -9.99 6.82 -17.97
CA ILE A 111 -9.46 7.43 -16.76
C ILE A 111 -9.24 6.35 -15.68
N ALA A 112 -10.23 5.50 -15.45
CA ALA A 112 -10.16 4.44 -14.45
C ALA A 112 -9.04 3.42 -14.78
N GLU A 113 -8.94 2.98 -16.05
CA GLU A 113 -7.85 2.11 -16.52
C GLU A 113 -6.48 2.76 -16.29
N MET A 114 -6.34 4.01 -16.69
CA MET A 114 -5.10 4.76 -16.54
C MET A 114 -4.70 4.89 -15.07
N LEU A 115 -5.61 5.34 -14.21
CA LEU A 115 -5.34 5.50 -12.77
C LEU A 115 -4.93 4.17 -12.14
N ASN A 116 -5.64 3.08 -12.44
CA ASN A 116 -5.34 1.76 -11.89
C ASN A 116 -3.92 1.30 -12.23
N VAL A 117 -3.48 1.49 -13.47
CA VAL A 117 -2.13 1.09 -13.90
C VAL A 117 -1.04 1.88 -13.16
N TYR A 118 -1.21 3.20 -12.98
CA TYR A 118 -0.25 4.00 -12.23
C TYR A 118 -0.31 3.73 -10.72
N PHE A 119 -1.49 3.51 -10.16
CA PHE A 119 -1.64 3.14 -8.74
C PHE A 119 -1.05 1.76 -8.44
N ASP A 120 -1.10 0.81 -9.36
CA ASP A 120 -0.40 -0.47 -9.22
C ASP A 120 1.13 -0.29 -9.17
N ALA A 121 1.67 0.63 -9.97
CA ALA A 121 3.08 0.99 -9.91
C ALA A 121 3.44 1.63 -8.55
N ILE A 122 2.64 2.59 -8.08
CA ILE A 122 2.80 3.24 -6.77
C ILE A 122 2.71 2.21 -5.63
N THR A 123 1.71 1.32 -5.67
CA THR A 123 1.56 0.24 -4.67
C THR A 123 2.76 -0.68 -4.65
N THR A 124 3.29 -1.03 -5.84
CA THR A 124 4.48 -1.89 -5.97
C THR A 124 5.71 -1.23 -5.33
N ALA A 125 5.96 0.05 -5.59
CA ALA A 125 7.05 0.80 -4.99
C ALA A 125 6.89 0.95 -3.47
N THR A 126 5.68 1.28 -3.03
CA THR A 126 5.33 1.43 -1.60
C THR A 126 5.58 0.14 -0.82
N THR A 127 5.07 -0.98 -1.32
CA THR A 127 5.24 -2.29 -0.67
C THR A 127 6.71 -2.72 -0.65
N PHE A 128 7.46 -2.45 -1.72
CA PHE A 128 8.88 -2.80 -1.80
C PHE A 128 9.71 -2.09 -0.72
N TYR A 129 9.38 -0.84 -0.39
CA TYR A 129 10.03 -0.05 0.64
C TYR A 129 9.30 -0.05 1.99
N ARG A 130 8.42 -1.04 2.25
CA ARG A 130 7.71 -1.23 3.52
C ARG A 130 6.83 -0.04 3.91
N GLY A 131 6.39 0.73 2.92
CA GLY A 131 5.42 1.80 3.11
C GLY A 131 3.99 1.29 3.18
N THR A 132 3.10 2.14 3.63
CA THR A 132 1.67 1.91 3.73
C THR A 132 0.95 2.93 2.87
N ILE A 133 0.12 2.49 1.92
CA ILE A 133 -0.84 3.39 1.26
C ILE A 133 -1.88 3.79 2.30
N ASP A 134 -1.94 5.07 2.64
CA ASP A 134 -2.97 5.59 3.54
C ASP A 134 -4.30 5.69 2.80
N LYS A 135 -4.29 6.36 1.66
CA LYS A 135 -5.45 6.49 0.76
C LYS A 135 -5.07 6.98 -0.63
N TYR A 136 -5.99 6.75 -1.56
CA TYR A 136 -6.04 7.45 -2.83
C TYR A 136 -7.09 8.57 -2.75
N MET A 137 -6.76 9.76 -3.22
CA MET A 137 -7.60 10.95 -3.21
C MET A 137 -7.72 11.50 -4.64
N GLY A 138 -8.65 10.93 -5.41
CA GLY A 138 -8.73 11.21 -6.84
C GLY A 138 -7.51 10.66 -7.57
N ASP A 139 -6.65 11.53 -8.05
CA ASP A 139 -5.40 11.23 -8.76
C ASP A 139 -4.15 11.28 -7.87
N CYS A 140 -4.32 11.55 -6.58
CA CYS A 140 -3.24 11.65 -5.62
C CYS A 140 -3.17 10.40 -4.72
N ALA A 141 -1.97 9.87 -4.51
CA ALA A 141 -1.68 8.84 -3.52
C ALA A 141 -1.00 9.44 -2.29
N MET A 142 -1.52 9.14 -1.11
CA MET A 142 -0.89 9.44 0.17
C MET A 142 -0.27 8.16 0.74
N ILE A 143 1.03 8.20 0.99
CA ILE A 143 1.84 7.05 1.43
C ILE A 143 2.52 7.43 2.73
N VAL A 144 2.59 6.49 3.67
CA VAL A 144 3.20 6.71 4.99
C VAL A 144 4.23 5.63 5.29
N PHE A 145 5.33 6.01 5.95
CA PHE A 145 6.42 5.12 6.37
C PHE A 145 6.65 5.28 7.87
N GLY A 146 6.90 4.17 8.58
CA GLY A 146 7.09 4.15 10.03
C GLY A 146 5.81 3.94 10.82
N VAL A 147 4.66 3.80 10.14
CA VAL A 147 3.36 3.45 10.71
C VAL A 147 2.55 2.60 9.73
N PRO A 148 1.66 1.71 10.22
CA PRO A 148 1.41 1.35 11.60
C PRO A 148 2.58 0.59 12.25
N GLU A 149 3.43 -0.06 11.45
CA GLU A 149 4.62 -0.75 11.90
C GLU A 149 5.79 0.23 12.03
N LYS A 150 6.54 0.09 13.13
CA LYS A 150 7.73 0.91 13.36
C LYS A 150 8.80 0.56 12.32
N ASP A 151 9.38 1.59 11.72
CA ASP A 151 10.51 1.48 10.80
C ASP A 151 11.52 2.59 11.12
N ASP A 152 12.68 2.22 11.63
CA ASP A 152 13.71 3.20 12.01
C ASP A 152 14.37 3.87 10.77
N GLU A 153 14.23 3.27 9.58
CA GLU A 153 14.69 3.80 8.29
C GLU A 153 13.55 4.46 7.47
N HIS A 154 12.41 4.76 8.10
CA HIS A 154 11.20 5.28 7.43
C HIS A 154 11.47 6.47 6.49
N LEU A 155 12.40 7.35 6.86
CA LEU A 155 12.77 8.50 6.04
C LEU A 155 13.49 8.07 4.77
N PHE A 156 14.48 7.18 4.87
CA PHE A 156 15.22 6.69 3.71
C PHE A 156 14.34 5.83 2.80
N HIS A 157 13.49 4.98 3.38
CA HIS A 157 12.54 4.19 2.62
C HIS A 157 11.53 5.07 1.87
N GLY A 158 11.05 6.16 2.48
CA GLY A 158 10.19 7.14 1.83
C GLY A 158 10.85 7.83 0.64
N LEU A 159 12.11 8.24 0.78
CA LEU A 159 12.89 8.84 -0.30
C LEU A 159 13.14 7.84 -1.45
N CYS A 160 13.54 6.61 -1.12
CA CYS A 160 13.71 5.56 -2.13
C CYS A 160 12.41 5.23 -2.86
N CYS A 161 11.30 5.16 -2.13
CA CYS A 161 9.97 4.94 -2.73
C CYS A 161 9.60 6.07 -3.70
N ALA A 162 9.78 7.34 -3.31
CA ALA A 162 9.51 8.48 -4.18
C ALA A 162 10.33 8.42 -5.48
N VAL A 163 11.63 8.11 -5.40
CA VAL A 163 12.50 7.93 -6.57
C VAL A 163 12.05 6.74 -7.42
N MET A 164 11.67 5.63 -6.79
CA MET A 164 11.19 4.45 -7.51
C MET A 164 9.86 4.73 -8.23
N ILE A 165 8.92 5.43 -7.60
CA ILE A 165 7.66 5.86 -8.23
C ILE A 165 7.95 6.67 -9.49
N GLN A 166 8.82 7.67 -9.40
CA GLN A 166 9.19 8.50 -10.55
C GLN A 166 9.74 7.66 -11.71
N ARG A 167 10.71 6.78 -11.43
CA ARG A 167 11.28 5.89 -12.45
C ARG A 167 10.26 4.91 -13.04
N MET A 168 9.38 4.34 -12.20
CA MET A 168 8.31 3.47 -12.68
C MET A 168 7.35 4.22 -13.61
N VAL A 169 6.98 5.45 -13.26
CA VAL A 169 6.14 6.31 -14.11
C VAL A 169 6.82 6.61 -15.45
N GLU A 170 8.10 6.93 -15.45
CA GLU A 170 8.87 7.17 -16.70
C GLU A 170 8.84 5.92 -17.61
N ARG A 171 9.18 4.75 -17.08
CA ARG A 171 9.16 3.49 -17.81
C ARG A 171 7.75 3.10 -18.27
N LEU A 172 6.76 3.32 -17.41
CA LEU A 172 5.37 3.07 -17.75
C LEU A 172 4.87 4.01 -18.86
N ASN A 173 5.29 5.26 -18.84
CA ASN A 173 5.01 6.21 -19.91
C ASN A 173 5.63 5.78 -21.27
N GLU A 174 6.85 5.25 -21.27
CA GLU A 174 7.47 4.67 -22.48
C GLU A 174 6.62 3.50 -23.01
N PHE A 175 6.21 2.59 -22.11
CA PHE A 175 5.39 1.43 -22.44
C PHE A 175 4.01 1.83 -22.98
N ARG A 176 3.33 2.79 -22.37
CA ARG A 176 2.03 3.31 -22.77
C ARG A 176 2.09 4.09 -24.08
N ARG A 177 3.10 4.94 -24.26
CA ARG A 177 3.31 5.72 -25.50
C ARG A 177 3.51 4.81 -26.71
N ALA A 178 4.26 3.72 -26.56
CA ALA A 178 4.46 2.73 -27.61
C ALA A 178 3.16 2.05 -28.07
N ARG A 179 2.09 2.12 -27.27
CA ARG A 179 0.76 1.56 -27.53
C ARG A 179 -0.31 2.62 -27.85
N GLY A 180 0.07 3.88 -27.97
CA GLY A 180 -0.85 4.98 -28.24
C GLY A 180 -1.73 5.38 -27.07
N HIS A 181 -1.40 4.94 -25.85
CA HIS A 181 -2.13 5.31 -24.64
C HIS A 181 -1.65 6.65 -24.06
N THR A 182 -2.57 7.33 -23.35
CA THR A 182 -2.27 8.57 -22.62
C THR A 182 -1.22 8.34 -21.55
N THR A 183 -0.28 9.29 -21.44
CA THR A 183 0.78 9.32 -20.42
C THR A 183 0.58 10.49 -19.48
N VAL A 184 1.11 10.38 -18.26
CA VAL A 184 1.01 11.42 -17.22
C VAL A 184 2.36 11.69 -16.58
N GLU A 185 2.50 12.85 -15.99
CA GLU A 185 3.63 13.20 -15.13
C GLU A 185 3.15 13.24 -13.68
N PHE A 186 3.99 12.76 -12.77
CA PHE A 186 3.74 12.87 -11.34
C PHE A 186 4.60 13.96 -10.73
N ARG A 187 4.04 14.64 -9.76
CA ARG A 187 4.74 15.53 -8.84
C ARG A 187 4.70 14.93 -7.45
N ILE A 188 5.82 14.95 -6.75
CA ILE A 188 5.95 14.23 -5.48
C ILE A 188 6.43 15.20 -4.39
N GLY A 189 5.73 15.23 -3.27
CA GLY A 189 6.13 15.95 -2.07
C GLY A 189 6.40 14.98 -0.92
N ILE A 190 7.53 15.18 -0.24
CA ILE A 190 7.91 14.33 0.90
C ILE A 190 8.29 15.18 2.11
N ASN A 191 7.82 14.77 3.28
CA ASN A 191 8.22 15.35 4.55
C ASN A 191 8.21 14.30 5.67
N SER A 192 9.00 14.55 6.72
CA SER A 192 9.15 13.68 7.87
C SER A 192 9.12 14.49 9.15
N GLY A 193 8.57 13.92 10.20
CA GLY A 193 8.50 14.56 11.50
C GLY A 193 7.39 14.00 12.38
N ALA A 194 7.11 14.72 13.47
CA ALA A 194 6.04 14.37 14.39
C ALA A 194 4.66 14.51 13.73
N MET A 195 3.81 13.51 13.95
CA MET A 195 2.42 13.50 13.49
C MET A 195 1.58 12.60 14.41
N LEU A 196 0.26 12.82 14.42
CA LEU A 196 -0.69 11.95 15.10
C LEU A 196 -1.06 10.82 14.14
N ALA A 197 -0.86 9.56 14.56
CA ALA A 197 -1.26 8.36 13.81
C ALA A 197 -2.29 7.55 14.59
N GLY A 198 -3.38 7.14 13.96
CA GLY A 198 -4.40 6.32 14.61
C GLY A 198 -5.73 6.26 13.87
N ASN A 199 -6.73 5.69 14.54
CA ASN A 199 -8.09 5.59 14.03
C ASN A 199 -8.83 6.91 14.22
N LEU A 200 -9.01 7.66 13.16
CA LEU A 200 -9.67 8.95 13.16
C LEU A 200 -11.01 8.89 12.41
N GLY A 201 -11.97 9.69 12.82
CA GLY A 201 -13.30 9.78 12.21
C GLY A 201 -14.43 9.76 13.20
N SER A 202 -15.50 9.05 12.90
CA SER A 202 -16.64 8.83 13.80
C SER A 202 -16.66 7.37 14.29
N ARG A 203 -17.50 7.09 15.30
CA ARG A 203 -17.70 5.70 15.79
C ARG A 203 -18.23 4.75 14.72
N GLU A 204 -18.96 5.27 13.73
CA GLU A 204 -19.55 4.48 12.64
C GLU A 204 -18.60 4.36 11.43
N ARG A 205 -17.66 5.32 11.28
CA ARG A 205 -16.72 5.35 10.15
C ARG A 205 -15.36 5.85 10.62
N MET A 206 -14.47 4.91 10.86
CA MET A 206 -13.08 5.16 11.22
C MET A 206 -12.16 4.91 10.03
N GLN A 207 -11.06 5.62 10.01
CA GLN A 207 -9.95 5.38 9.10
C GLN A 207 -8.65 5.48 9.88
N TYR A 208 -7.79 4.46 9.73
CA TYR A 208 -6.43 4.58 10.21
C TYR A 208 -5.68 5.54 9.28
N THR A 209 -5.17 6.63 9.83
CA THR A 209 -4.50 7.67 9.04
C THR A 209 -3.56 8.49 9.92
N VAL A 210 -2.77 9.35 9.29
CA VAL A 210 -1.92 10.33 9.97
C VAL A 210 -2.41 11.75 9.71
N VAL A 211 -2.29 12.61 10.72
CA VAL A 211 -2.61 14.03 10.62
C VAL A 211 -1.56 14.87 11.34
N GLY A 212 -1.39 16.10 10.89
CA GLY A 212 -0.48 17.05 11.52
C GLY A 212 0.13 18.03 10.50
N ASP A 213 0.91 18.95 11.03
CA ASP A 213 1.59 19.96 10.21
C ASP A 213 2.61 19.34 9.25
N THR A 214 3.27 18.25 9.69
CA THR A 214 4.17 17.44 8.86
C THR A 214 3.49 16.90 7.61
N VAL A 215 2.26 16.38 7.75
CA VAL A 215 1.44 15.85 6.65
C VAL A 215 1.03 16.97 5.70
N ASN A 216 0.53 18.09 6.25
CA ASN A 216 0.12 19.24 5.47
C ASN A 216 1.29 19.85 4.66
N LEU A 217 2.50 19.84 5.24
CA LEU A 217 3.69 20.32 4.55
C LEU A 217 4.04 19.42 3.35
N ALA A 218 4.03 18.09 3.51
CA ALA A 218 4.27 17.15 2.40
C ALA A 218 3.31 17.36 1.23
N SER A 219 2.00 17.52 1.50
CA SER A 219 0.99 17.83 0.49
C SER A 219 1.25 19.14 -0.24
N ARG A 220 1.68 20.17 0.49
CA ARG A 220 2.03 21.48 -0.14
C ARG A 220 3.29 21.40 -0.99
N LEU A 221 4.29 20.62 -0.57
CA LEU A 221 5.49 20.37 -1.35
C LEU A 221 5.16 19.67 -2.67
N SER A 222 4.26 18.69 -2.65
CA SER A 222 3.77 18.05 -3.88
C SER A 222 3.12 19.06 -4.81
N ASN A 223 2.25 19.94 -4.31
CA ASN A 223 1.59 20.98 -5.11
C ASN A 223 2.54 22.01 -5.71
N MET A 224 3.73 22.18 -5.14
CA MET A 224 4.74 23.13 -5.60
C MET A 224 5.77 22.49 -6.54
N ALA A 225 5.84 21.17 -6.57
CA ALA A 225 6.71 20.42 -7.48
C ALA A 225 6.20 20.53 -8.92
N GLY A 226 7.13 20.62 -9.86
CA GLY A 226 6.86 20.46 -11.29
C GLY A 226 6.61 19.01 -11.66
N GLY A 227 6.26 18.78 -12.93
CA GLY A 227 6.13 17.43 -13.46
C GLY A 227 7.45 16.65 -13.35
N ASN A 228 7.36 15.40 -12.88
CA ASN A 228 8.50 14.53 -12.65
C ASN A 228 9.54 15.08 -11.65
N GLU A 229 9.11 15.92 -10.69
CA GLU A 229 9.95 16.40 -9.61
C GLU A 229 9.55 15.81 -8.26
N ILE A 230 10.56 15.61 -7.40
CA ILE A 230 10.40 15.18 -6.00
C ILE A 230 10.94 16.30 -5.13
N ILE A 231 10.07 16.95 -4.35
CA ILE A 231 10.44 18.05 -3.46
C ILE A 231 10.36 17.58 -2.00
N ALA A 232 11.44 17.82 -1.27
CA ALA A 232 11.58 17.49 0.15
C ALA A 232 11.88 18.74 0.98
N ALA A 233 11.41 18.79 2.23
CA ALA A 233 11.81 19.83 3.17
C ALA A 233 13.25 19.62 3.64
N ALA A 234 13.99 20.71 3.83
CA ALA A 234 15.41 20.71 4.17
C ALA A 234 15.78 19.87 5.43
N PRO A 235 14.98 19.85 6.51
CA PRO A 235 15.32 19.07 7.69
C PRO A 235 15.57 17.59 7.41
N LEU A 236 15.01 17.02 6.32
CA LEU A 236 15.23 15.63 5.94
C LEU A 236 16.70 15.37 5.55
N LEU A 237 17.36 16.33 4.93
CA LEU A 237 18.72 16.21 4.43
C LEU A 237 19.78 16.65 5.44
N THR A 238 19.38 17.22 6.58
CA THR A 238 20.32 17.53 7.68
C THR A 238 20.78 16.28 8.44
N ASN A 239 20.08 15.14 8.27
CA ASN A 239 20.51 13.87 8.81
C ASN A 239 21.70 13.32 8.00
N PRO A 240 22.91 13.17 8.59
CA PRO A 240 24.12 12.71 7.87
C PRO A 240 23.93 11.34 7.19
N ASN A 241 23.17 10.45 7.81
CA ASN A 241 22.85 9.12 7.24
C ASN A 241 22.02 9.20 5.97
N ILE A 242 21.24 10.25 5.82
CA ILE A 242 20.42 10.50 4.61
C ILE A 242 21.22 11.25 3.56
N ALA A 243 21.92 12.33 3.96
CA ALA A 243 22.71 13.16 3.05
C ALA A 243 23.76 12.36 2.26
N SER A 244 24.37 11.35 2.89
CA SER A 244 25.35 10.47 2.24
C SER A 244 24.76 9.44 1.28
N ARG A 245 23.43 9.21 1.32
CA ARG A 245 22.73 8.14 0.57
C ARG A 245 21.81 8.68 -0.53
N VAL A 246 21.61 10.01 -0.60
CA VAL A 246 20.66 10.67 -1.50
C VAL A 246 21.35 11.77 -2.29
N ARG A 247 21.08 11.84 -3.58
CA ARG A 247 21.47 13.00 -4.41
C ARG A 247 20.34 14.00 -4.40
N ALA A 248 20.63 15.23 -4.01
CA ALA A 248 19.65 16.30 -3.94
C ALA A 248 20.27 17.63 -4.32
N THR A 249 19.48 18.50 -4.93
CA THR A 249 19.85 19.85 -5.31
C THR A 249 18.98 20.83 -4.53
N GLU A 250 19.57 21.93 -4.02
CA GLU A 250 18.80 22.98 -3.36
C GLU A 250 17.74 23.54 -4.33
N TYR A 251 16.49 23.57 -3.88
CA TYR A 251 15.37 24.09 -4.66
C TYR A 251 15.01 25.52 -4.28
N GLY A 252 15.44 25.94 -3.08
CA GLY A 252 15.27 27.27 -2.53
C GLY A 252 14.34 27.34 -1.32
N ALA A 253 14.18 28.56 -0.79
CA ALA A 253 13.29 28.81 0.33
C ALA A 253 11.89 29.18 -0.18
N MET A 254 10.89 28.37 0.20
CA MET A 254 9.52 28.52 -0.29
C MET A 254 8.60 29.04 0.82
N ARG A 255 7.82 30.08 0.51
CA ARG A 255 6.75 30.55 1.41
C ARG A 255 5.56 29.63 1.32
N ILE A 256 5.31 28.90 2.41
CA ILE A 256 4.24 27.93 2.51
C ILE A 256 3.12 28.52 3.37
N ARG A 257 1.89 28.55 2.85
CA ARG A 257 0.73 29.09 3.56
C ARG A 257 0.60 28.40 4.94
N GLY A 258 0.54 29.24 6.02
CA GLY A 258 0.45 28.74 7.40
C GLY A 258 1.81 28.45 8.06
N LYS A 259 2.94 28.74 7.42
CA LYS A 259 4.25 28.82 8.04
C LYS A 259 4.67 30.29 8.19
N ALA A 260 5.19 30.64 9.38
CA ALA A 260 5.66 32.00 9.65
C ALA A 260 6.91 32.34 8.84
N GLU A 261 7.80 31.38 8.67
CA GLU A 261 9.05 31.52 7.94
C GLU A 261 9.07 30.68 6.66
N PRO A 262 9.84 31.11 5.63
CA PRO A 262 10.04 30.27 4.45
C PRO A 262 10.68 28.94 4.83
N VAL A 263 10.22 27.86 4.20
CA VAL A 263 10.78 26.50 4.37
C VAL A 263 11.83 26.29 3.28
N SER A 264 13.07 26.01 3.68
CA SER A 264 14.09 25.58 2.73
C SER A 264 13.76 24.20 2.19
N THR A 265 13.90 24.01 0.88
CA THR A 265 13.50 22.81 0.17
C THR A 265 14.58 22.33 -0.76
N PHE A 266 14.55 21.01 -1.04
CA PHE A 266 15.46 20.34 -1.96
C PHE A 266 14.69 19.53 -2.97
N ARG A 267 15.16 19.51 -4.20
CA ARG A 267 14.77 18.55 -5.20
C ARG A 267 15.60 17.28 -5.02
N ILE A 268 14.95 16.13 -4.97
CA ILE A 268 15.60 14.83 -4.89
C ILE A 268 15.88 14.35 -6.31
N ASP A 269 17.15 14.18 -6.66
CA ASP A 269 17.60 13.77 -7.99
C ASP A 269 17.86 12.25 -8.08
N GLY A 270 17.91 11.57 -6.95
CA GLY A 270 18.09 10.10 -6.89
C GLY A 270 18.69 9.61 -5.58
N VAL A 271 18.92 8.33 -5.53
CA VAL A 271 19.59 7.63 -4.42
C VAL A 271 20.88 6.99 -4.89
N HIS A 272 21.75 6.53 -3.97
CA HIS A 272 23.04 5.95 -4.35
C HIS A 272 22.95 4.51 -4.87
N ALA A 273 23.94 4.09 -5.65
CA ALA A 273 24.00 2.96 -6.57
C ALA A 273 23.45 1.62 -6.08
N LEU A 274 23.67 1.24 -4.80
CA LEU A 274 23.21 -0.07 -4.32
C LEU A 274 21.68 -0.16 -4.27
N SER A 275 21.03 0.91 -3.85
CA SER A 275 19.56 1.00 -3.84
C SER A 275 18.99 1.10 -5.25
N GLU A 276 19.72 1.70 -6.19
CA GLU A 276 19.32 1.79 -7.60
C GLU A 276 19.26 0.43 -8.28
N THR A 277 20.22 -0.45 -8.06
CA THR A 277 20.24 -1.78 -8.70
C THR A 277 19.04 -2.64 -8.31
N LEU A 278 18.70 -2.68 -7.02
CA LEU A 278 17.51 -3.40 -6.55
C LEU A 278 16.21 -2.81 -7.06
N MET A 279 16.14 -1.48 -7.13
CA MET A 279 15.02 -0.73 -7.68
C MET A 279 14.79 -1.10 -9.16
N GLU A 280 15.83 -1.05 -10.00
CA GLU A 280 15.73 -1.37 -11.43
C GLU A 280 15.30 -2.83 -11.67
N GLN A 281 15.79 -3.78 -10.88
CA GLN A 281 15.33 -5.16 -10.94
C GLN A 281 13.83 -5.29 -10.66
N ARG A 282 13.33 -4.56 -9.65
CA ARG A 282 11.91 -4.59 -9.30
C ARG A 282 11.03 -3.93 -10.35
N ILE A 283 11.50 -2.82 -10.93
CA ILE A 283 10.83 -2.13 -12.05
C ILE A 283 10.71 -3.06 -13.26
N ALA A 284 11.79 -3.74 -13.62
CA ALA A 284 11.78 -4.69 -14.73
C ALA A 284 10.80 -5.85 -14.51
N GLN A 285 10.70 -6.38 -13.29
CA GLN A 285 9.71 -7.42 -12.94
C GLN A 285 8.27 -6.91 -13.09
N PHE A 286 7.99 -5.69 -12.63
CA PHE A 286 6.67 -5.08 -12.76
C PHE A 286 6.27 -4.93 -14.23
N LEU A 287 7.14 -4.38 -15.07
CA LEU A 287 6.86 -4.19 -16.51
C LEU A 287 6.69 -5.52 -17.26
N ALA A 288 7.47 -6.55 -16.92
CA ALA A 288 7.32 -7.88 -17.49
C ALA A 288 5.95 -8.49 -17.18
N LYS A 289 5.46 -8.33 -15.96
CA LYS A 289 4.12 -8.76 -15.54
C LYS A 289 3.04 -8.03 -16.35
N LEU A 290 3.12 -6.70 -16.41
CA LEU A 290 2.18 -5.86 -17.16
C LEU A 290 2.11 -6.24 -18.65
N ASN A 291 3.26 -6.52 -19.27
CA ASN A 291 3.32 -6.95 -20.66
C ASN A 291 2.61 -8.30 -20.88
N THR A 292 2.76 -9.24 -19.95
CA THR A 292 2.10 -10.55 -20.00
C THR A 292 0.59 -10.44 -19.87
N GLU A 293 0.11 -9.56 -18.98
CA GLU A 293 -1.33 -9.30 -18.78
C GLU A 293 -1.95 -8.64 -20.01
N SER A 294 -1.25 -7.66 -20.60
CA SER A 294 -1.70 -6.97 -21.83
C SER A 294 -1.75 -7.87 -23.07
N GLN A 295 -1.03 -9.01 -23.09
CA GLN A 295 -1.09 -9.98 -24.20
C GLN A 295 -2.24 -10.99 -24.03
N ARG A 296 -2.84 -11.07 -22.86
CA ARG A 296 -3.96 -11.99 -22.55
C ARG A 296 -5.34 -11.35 -22.62
N ALA A 297 -5.38 -10.03 -22.60
CA ALA A 297 -6.60 -9.21 -22.75
C ALA A 297 -6.84 -8.86 -24.22
#